data_08bc2aabaaebe82a01496ebb79088e42
#
_entry.id   08bc2aabaaebe82a01496ebb79088e42
#
_cell.length_a   1.000
_cell.length_b   1.000
_cell.length_c   1.000
_cell.angle_alpha   90.00
_cell.angle_beta   90.00
_cell.angle_gamma   90.00
#
_symmetry.space_group_name_H-M   'P 1'
#
loop_
_entity.id
_entity.type
_entity.pdbx_description
1 polymer ?
#
loop_
_entity_poly.entity_id
_entity_poly.type
_entity_poly.pdbx_seq_one_letter_code
_entity_poly.pdbx_strand_id
1 'polypeptide(L)'
;MKKMLKAGVLITVVGIVLLILSIMGGGVQSVEYVGWTPRIVKKEMTLKKQTVSEFENVKVNTDNVGVKIIQGNGYHVDYKGRKSLAPKISVEGKTLVIKQKAHSRTGFIFDGVTLKSDRHTSFTNTVTVTVPKDLDQISLTTSGNSDVTLSDLKLNSLALDVLDGDLHLTNTQVANSSKVKLLDGDLYLNRVAFNNGTKMEIFDGDLSLVDTSLNNVQIENHDGDVSFNHLKVAGGSYKGQDSDVNGASLEVTAGYQFNLADGDVSITGAKADGYETTTTDGDNHLFNQSGSHLTQGANSGNILKVTTTDGDLNIR
;
A
#
# COMPACT_ATOMS: atom_id res chain seq x y z
N MET A 1 54.45 -4.88 -33.59
CA MET A 1 53.04 -4.47 -33.57
C MET A 1 52.05 -5.51 -34.07
N LYS A 2 52.13 -6.05 -35.32
CA LYS A 2 51.17 -7.03 -35.85
C LYS A 2 51.05 -8.35 -35.05
N LYS A 3 52.09 -8.86 -34.40
CA LYS A 3 52.03 -10.07 -33.54
C LYS A 3 51.30 -9.83 -32.22
N MET A 4 51.48 -8.68 -31.59
CA MET A 4 50.74 -8.31 -30.33
C MET A 4 49.27 -8.09 -30.59
N LEU A 5 48.90 -7.47 -31.73
CA LEU A 5 47.50 -7.30 -32.13
C LEU A 5 46.80 -8.64 -32.33
N LYS A 6 47.47 -9.61 -33.01
CA LYS A 6 46.92 -10.95 -33.19
C LYS A 6 46.76 -11.71 -31.87
N ALA A 7 47.69 -11.58 -30.93
CA ALA A 7 47.58 -12.17 -29.59
C ALA A 7 46.43 -11.55 -28.81
N GLY A 8 46.25 -10.22 -28.88
CA GLY A 8 45.13 -9.53 -28.24
C GLY A 8 43.77 -9.97 -28.76
N VAL A 9 43.63 -10.07 -30.10
CA VAL A 9 42.40 -10.57 -30.73
C VAL A 9 42.10 -12.02 -30.30
N LEU A 10 43.10 -12.89 -30.24
CA LEU A 10 42.92 -14.27 -29.82
C LEU A 10 42.43 -14.36 -28.38
N ILE A 11 43.03 -13.59 -27.45
CA ILE A 11 42.62 -13.54 -26.06
C ILE A 11 41.18 -13.04 -25.89
N THR A 12 40.81 -12.01 -26.67
CA THR A 12 39.43 -11.47 -26.66
C THR A 12 38.43 -12.52 -27.13
N VAL A 13 38.72 -13.22 -28.23
CA VAL A 13 37.84 -14.29 -28.73
C VAL A 13 37.69 -15.42 -27.73
N VAL A 14 38.80 -15.88 -27.15
CA VAL A 14 38.76 -16.91 -26.10
C VAL A 14 37.94 -16.42 -24.87
N GLY A 15 38.11 -15.16 -24.47
CA GLY A 15 37.33 -14.57 -23.38
C GLY A 15 35.83 -14.53 -23.68
N ILE A 16 35.43 -14.16 -24.87
CA ILE A 16 34.04 -14.17 -25.33
C ILE A 16 33.46 -15.59 -25.34
N VAL A 17 34.20 -16.56 -25.85
CA VAL A 17 33.76 -17.97 -25.85
C VAL A 17 33.58 -18.51 -24.45
N LEU A 18 34.49 -18.22 -23.51
CA LEU A 18 34.37 -18.61 -22.12
C LEU A 18 33.18 -17.92 -21.45
N LEU A 19 32.91 -16.67 -21.75
CA LEU A 19 31.75 -15.92 -21.28
C LEU A 19 30.43 -16.55 -21.74
N ILE A 20 30.34 -16.90 -23.02
CA ILE A 20 29.16 -17.58 -23.60
C ILE A 20 28.96 -18.95 -22.98
N LEU A 21 30.03 -19.75 -22.84
CA LEU A 21 29.96 -21.06 -22.19
C LEU A 21 29.54 -20.94 -20.71
N SER A 22 30.00 -19.92 -19.98
CA SER A 22 29.59 -19.64 -18.61
C SER A 22 28.11 -19.29 -18.51
N ILE A 23 27.59 -18.45 -19.44
CA ILE A 23 26.17 -18.09 -19.51
C ILE A 23 25.32 -19.34 -19.83
N MET A 24 25.71 -20.14 -20.80
CA MET A 24 25.01 -21.39 -21.17
C MET A 24 25.07 -22.45 -20.06
N GLY A 25 26.13 -22.48 -19.27
CA GLY A 25 26.29 -23.35 -18.11
C GLY A 25 25.58 -22.88 -16.84
N GLY A 26 24.77 -21.82 -16.91
CA GLY A 26 24.04 -21.28 -15.74
C GLY A 26 24.92 -20.42 -14.83
N GLY A 27 26.03 -19.88 -15.34
CA GLY A 27 26.95 -19.00 -14.61
C GLY A 27 26.39 -17.60 -14.30
N VAL A 28 25.22 -17.28 -14.87
CA VAL A 28 24.47 -16.05 -14.52
C VAL A 28 23.51 -16.37 -13.40
N GLN A 29 24.02 -16.32 -12.18
CA GLN A 29 23.23 -16.56 -10.98
C GLN A 29 23.23 -15.29 -10.14
N SER A 30 22.09 -14.96 -9.55
CA SER A 30 22.01 -13.87 -8.58
C SER A 30 22.85 -14.22 -7.36
N VAL A 31 23.74 -13.32 -6.98
CA VAL A 31 24.66 -13.49 -5.84
C VAL A 31 24.32 -12.46 -4.78
N GLU A 32 24.00 -12.94 -3.60
CA GLU A 32 23.78 -12.13 -2.39
C GLU A 32 25.08 -12.11 -1.57
N TYR A 33 25.51 -10.92 -1.18
CA TYR A 33 26.63 -10.78 -0.24
C TYR A 33 26.07 -10.60 1.17
N VAL A 34 26.34 -11.56 2.06
CA VAL A 34 26.05 -11.43 3.49
C VAL A 34 27.38 -11.07 4.18
N GLY A 35 27.58 -9.77 4.46
CA GLY A 35 28.90 -9.23 4.77
C GLY A 35 29.81 -9.34 3.55
N TRP A 36 30.99 -9.97 3.72
CA TRP A 36 31.97 -10.22 2.65
C TRP A 36 31.83 -11.61 1.99
N THR A 37 30.84 -12.40 2.37
CA THR A 37 30.69 -13.78 1.87
C THR A 37 29.65 -13.82 0.76
N PRO A 38 30.04 -14.13 -0.51
CA PRO A 38 29.10 -14.30 -1.61
C PRO A 38 28.31 -15.60 -1.42
N ARG A 39 26.99 -15.53 -1.59
CA ARG A 39 26.09 -16.68 -1.60
C ARG A 39 25.23 -16.66 -2.84
N ILE A 40 25.10 -17.79 -3.51
CA ILE A 40 24.18 -17.95 -4.62
C ILE A 40 22.75 -17.88 -4.08
N VAL A 41 21.95 -16.97 -4.60
CA VAL A 41 20.53 -16.91 -4.30
C VAL A 41 19.85 -18.12 -4.91
N LYS A 42 19.54 -19.11 -4.10
CA LYS A 42 18.82 -20.30 -4.55
C LYS A 42 17.38 -19.94 -4.89
N LYS A 43 16.88 -20.52 -5.99
CA LYS A 43 15.53 -20.37 -6.53
C LYS A 43 14.42 -20.43 -5.48
N GLU A 44 13.30 -19.82 -5.81
CA GLU A 44 12.06 -19.74 -5.04
C GLU A 44 11.73 -21.05 -4.32
N MET A 45 11.32 -20.91 -3.08
CA MET A 45 10.70 -21.98 -2.34
C MET A 45 9.19 -21.69 -2.28
N THR A 46 8.40 -22.62 -2.79
CA THR A 46 6.97 -22.62 -2.53
C THR A 46 6.74 -23.59 -1.36
N LEU A 47 6.34 -23.08 -0.21
CA LEU A 47 5.71 -23.93 0.79
C LEU A 47 4.37 -24.39 0.22
N LYS A 48 4.12 -25.70 0.21
CA LYS A 48 2.81 -26.21 -0.14
C LYS A 48 1.77 -25.62 0.80
N LYS A 49 0.59 -25.36 0.27
CA LYS A 49 -0.60 -24.93 1.02
C LYS A 49 -0.70 -25.76 2.32
N GLN A 50 -0.49 -25.08 3.44
CA GLN A 50 -0.56 -25.69 4.76
C GLN A 50 -1.94 -25.42 5.35
N THR A 51 -2.70 -26.47 5.65
CA THR A 51 -3.92 -26.35 6.43
C THR A 51 -3.54 -26.05 7.89
N VAL A 52 -4.16 -25.06 8.48
CA VAL A 52 -3.97 -24.69 9.88
C VAL A 52 -5.27 -24.83 10.66
N SER A 53 -5.18 -24.85 11.98
CA SER A 53 -6.36 -24.85 12.84
C SER A 53 -7.19 -23.58 12.64
N GLU A 54 -8.45 -23.61 12.98
CA GLU A 54 -9.33 -22.46 12.98
C GLU A 54 -8.78 -21.32 13.86
N PHE A 55 -8.91 -20.08 13.40
CA PHE A 55 -8.56 -18.86 14.12
C PHE A 55 -9.59 -17.76 13.83
N GLU A 56 -9.63 -16.76 14.70
CA GLU A 56 -10.50 -15.58 14.61
C GLU A 56 -9.68 -14.32 14.40
N ASN A 57 -8.40 -14.36 14.83
CA ASN A 57 -7.48 -13.23 14.75
C ASN A 57 -6.25 -13.57 13.92
N VAL A 58 -5.68 -12.55 13.29
CA VAL A 58 -4.42 -12.67 12.55
C VAL A 58 -3.43 -11.65 13.07
N LYS A 59 -2.24 -12.12 13.45
CA LYS A 59 -1.11 -11.28 13.86
C LYS A 59 0.09 -11.54 12.98
N VAL A 60 0.53 -10.52 12.27
CA VAL A 60 1.66 -10.60 11.34
C VAL A 60 2.76 -9.63 11.76
N ASN A 61 3.99 -10.08 11.69
CA ASN A 61 5.18 -9.24 11.78
C ASN A 61 6.22 -9.78 10.80
N THR A 62 6.41 -9.04 9.69
CA THR A 62 7.30 -9.44 8.59
C THR A 62 8.20 -8.30 8.15
N ASP A 63 9.32 -8.65 7.54
CA ASP A 63 10.29 -7.75 6.92
C ASP A 63 10.63 -8.27 5.51
N ASN A 64 10.35 -7.47 4.47
CA ASN A 64 10.50 -7.86 3.06
C ASN A 64 9.69 -9.10 2.62
N VAL A 65 8.54 -9.29 3.25
CA VAL A 65 7.56 -10.33 2.87
C VAL A 65 6.19 -9.70 2.81
N GLY A 66 5.64 -9.61 1.63
CA GLY A 66 4.28 -9.15 1.40
C GLY A 66 3.24 -10.09 2.04
N VAL A 67 2.09 -9.55 2.38
CA VAL A 67 1.02 -10.26 3.08
C VAL A 67 -0.27 -10.16 2.29
N LYS A 68 -0.87 -11.30 1.98
CA LYS A 68 -2.17 -11.37 1.32
C LYS A 68 -3.13 -12.15 2.21
N ILE A 69 -4.25 -11.55 2.61
CA ILE A 69 -5.32 -12.20 3.36
C ILE A 69 -6.60 -12.14 2.53
N ILE A 70 -7.16 -13.31 2.22
CA ILE A 70 -8.31 -13.43 1.33
C ILE A 70 -9.36 -14.39 1.87
N GLN A 71 -10.60 -14.14 1.52
CA GLN A 71 -11.66 -15.13 1.75
C GLN A 71 -11.52 -16.31 0.78
N GLY A 72 -11.81 -17.53 1.24
CA GLY A 72 -11.79 -18.74 0.43
C GLY A 72 -12.20 -19.98 1.23
N ASN A 73 -11.91 -21.15 0.71
CA ASN A 73 -12.32 -22.40 1.34
C ASN A 73 -11.29 -22.88 2.38
N GLY A 74 -11.68 -22.87 3.66
CA GLY A 74 -10.88 -23.41 4.77
C GLY A 74 -9.76 -22.46 5.23
N TYR A 75 -9.06 -22.87 6.29
CA TYR A 75 -7.96 -22.13 6.89
C TYR A 75 -6.64 -22.62 6.32
N HIS A 76 -6.01 -21.79 5.49
CA HIS A 76 -4.76 -22.17 4.84
C HIS A 76 -3.75 -21.04 4.90
N VAL A 77 -2.48 -21.39 4.93
CA VAL A 77 -1.37 -20.46 4.80
C VAL A 77 -0.39 -21.01 3.76
N ASP A 78 -0.05 -20.17 2.80
CA ASP A 78 0.96 -20.44 1.78
C ASP A 78 2.08 -19.42 1.89
N TYR A 79 3.29 -19.82 1.58
CA TYR A 79 4.40 -18.90 1.39
C TYR A 79 5.07 -19.17 0.05
N LYS A 80 5.26 -18.12 -0.74
CA LYS A 80 6.05 -18.15 -1.97
C LYS A 80 7.19 -17.15 -1.84
N GLY A 81 8.42 -17.59 -1.98
CA GLY A 81 9.57 -16.70 -1.88
C GLY A 81 10.86 -17.41 -1.50
N ARG A 82 11.83 -16.64 -1.05
CA ARG A 82 13.14 -17.12 -0.65
C ARG A 82 13.06 -17.91 0.65
N LYS A 83 13.74 -19.07 0.71
CA LYS A 83 13.79 -19.91 1.92
C LYS A 83 14.32 -19.15 3.16
N SER A 84 15.26 -18.24 2.96
CA SER A 84 15.84 -17.42 4.03
C SER A 84 14.85 -16.43 4.63
N LEU A 85 13.81 -16.03 3.89
CA LEU A 85 12.78 -15.10 4.32
C LEU A 85 11.47 -15.80 4.72
N ALA A 86 11.45 -17.14 4.70
CA ALA A 86 10.24 -17.88 5.06
C ALA A 86 9.81 -17.58 6.49
N PRO A 87 8.56 -17.12 6.70
CA PRO A 87 8.05 -16.81 8.03
C PRO A 87 7.82 -18.07 8.86
N LYS A 88 7.83 -17.94 10.17
CA LYS A 88 7.30 -18.94 11.08
C LYS A 88 5.81 -18.73 11.22
N ILE A 89 5.04 -19.80 11.09
CA ILE A 89 3.59 -19.81 11.13
C ILE A 89 3.17 -20.71 12.30
N SER A 90 2.32 -20.19 13.19
CA SER A 90 1.72 -20.93 14.30
C SER A 90 0.30 -20.44 14.56
N VAL A 91 -0.52 -21.28 15.16
CA VAL A 91 -1.82 -20.88 15.71
C VAL A 91 -1.71 -20.94 17.23
N GLU A 92 -1.87 -19.81 17.89
CA GLU A 92 -1.76 -19.65 19.33
C GLU A 92 -3.17 -19.28 19.88
N GLY A 93 -3.86 -20.23 20.50
CA GLY A 93 -5.26 -20.09 20.83
C GLY A 93 -6.13 -19.85 19.60
N LYS A 94 -6.79 -18.71 19.52
CA LYS A 94 -7.60 -18.28 18.38
C LYS A 94 -6.88 -17.31 17.44
N THR A 95 -5.55 -17.19 17.52
CA THR A 95 -4.77 -16.24 16.74
C THR A 95 -3.78 -16.96 15.83
N LEU A 96 -3.89 -16.72 14.53
CA LEU A 96 -2.83 -17.06 13.59
C LEU A 96 -1.68 -16.08 13.76
N VAL A 97 -0.50 -16.59 14.06
CA VAL A 97 0.71 -15.79 14.27
C VAL A 97 1.70 -16.09 13.15
N ILE A 98 2.07 -15.05 12.41
CA ILE A 98 3.05 -15.10 11.34
C ILE A 98 4.20 -14.18 11.72
N LYS A 99 5.36 -14.74 11.94
CA LYS A 99 6.57 -13.98 12.34
C LYS A 99 7.73 -14.30 11.44
N GLN A 100 8.40 -13.27 10.98
CA GLN A 100 9.67 -13.40 10.31
C GLN A 100 10.71 -12.60 11.09
N LYS A 101 11.91 -13.17 11.23
CA LYS A 101 13.03 -12.43 11.80
C LYS A 101 13.54 -11.42 10.80
N ALA A 102 13.61 -10.15 11.21
CA ALA A 102 14.29 -9.12 10.43
C ALA A 102 15.69 -9.62 10.03
N HIS A 103 16.00 -9.54 8.73
CA HIS A 103 17.34 -9.81 8.24
C HIS A 103 18.12 -8.50 8.23
N SER A 104 19.19 -8.45 9.02
CA SER A 104 20.15 -7.33 8.91
C SER A 104 20.69 -7.31 7.48
N ARG A 105 20.27 -6.31 6.71
CA ARG A 105 20.80 -6.06 5.36
C ARG A 105 22.15 -5.37 5.47
N THR A 106 23.21 -6.14 5.53
CA THR A 106 24.54 -5.69 5.13
C THR A 106 24.94 -6.52 3.90
N GLY A 107 24.45 -6.13 2.71
CA GLY A 107 24.84 -6.85 1.50
C GLY A 107 24.28 -6.26 0.23
N PHE A 108 25.07 -6.29 -0.83
CA PHE A 108 24.66 -5.96 -2.19
C PHE A 108 24.16 -7.22 -2.88
N ILE A 109 23.03 -7.13 -3.59
CA ILE A 109 22.57 -8.18 -4.50
C ILE A 109 23.06 -7.79 -5.89
N PHE A 110 23.94 -8.63 -6.49
CA PHE A 110 24.21 -8.57 -7.91
C PHE A 110 23.25 -9.53 -8.62
N ASP A 111 22.19 -8.97 -9.21
CA ASP A 111 21.45 -9.70 -10.23
C ASP A 111 22.34 -9.82 -11.44
N GLY A 112 22.62 -11.05 -11.86
CA GLY A 112 23.47 -11.29 -13.01
C GLY A 112 22.99 -10.50 -14.23
N VAL A 113 23.91 -10.15 -15.14
CA VAL A 113 23.62 -9.39 -16.36
C VAL A 113 22.57 -10.13 -17.19
N THR A 114 21.31 -9.79 -17.02
CA THR A 114 20.25 -10.26 -17.89
C THR A 114 20.23 -9.41 -19.14
N LEU A 115 20.56 -10.01 -20.28
CA LEU A 115 20.38 -9.41 -21.62
C LEU A 115 18.90 -9.26 -22.02
N LYS A 116 17.98 -9.61 -21.14
CA LYS A 116 16.55 -9.34 -21.28
C LYS A 116 16.15 -8.22 -20.34
N SER A 117 15.67 -7.16 -20.93
CA SER A 117 15.11 -5.96 -20.29
C SER A 117 13.78 -6.22 -19.55
N ASP A 118 13.57 -7.40 -18.99
CA ASP A 118 12.45 -7.65 -18.10
C ASP A 118 12.83 -7.19 -16.70
N ARG A 119 12.52 -5.92 -16.42
CA ARG A 119 12.63 -5.28 -15.10
C ARG A 119 11.70 -5.89 -14.06
N HIS A 120 11.25 -7.13 -14.21
CA HIS A 120 10.28 -7.79 -13.33
C HIS A 120 10.72 -9.19 -12.91
N THR A 121 11.97 -9.37 -12.50
CA THR A 121 12.31 -10.47 -11.59
C THR A 121 12.50 -9.97 -10.17
N SER A 122 11.59 -9.14 -9.71
CA SER A 122 11.35 -8.95 -8.30
C SER A 122 10.81 -10.27 -7.76
N PHE A 123 11.63 -11.02 -7.04
CA PHE A 123 11.16 -12.20 -6.31
C PHE A 123 10.21 -11.67 -5.22
N THR A 124 8.93 -11.66 -5.49
CA THR A 124 7.92 -11.28 -4.50
C THR A 124 7.85 -12.38 -3.46
N ASN A 125 8.43 -12.11 -2.28
CA ASN A 125 8.22 -12.97 -1.14
C ASN A 125 6.84 -12.65 -0.58
N THR A 126 5.91 -13.58 -0.63
CA THR A 126 4.54 -13.33 -0.20
C THR A 126 4.02 -14.48 0.65
N VAL A 127 3.42 -14.16 1.77
CA VAL A 127 2.61 -15.08 2.55
C VAL A 127 1.13 -14.82 2.23
N THR A 128 0.41 -15.88 1.86
CA THR A 128 -1.03 -15.82 1.59
C THR A 128 -1.78 -16.56 2.69
N VAL A 129 -2.73 -15.89 3.32
CA VAL A 129 -3.65 -16.46 4.31
C VAL A 129 -5.03 -16.56 3.67
N THR A 130 -5.61 -17.76 3.66
CA THR A 130 -6.98 -17.98 3.19
C THR A 130 -7.86 -18.30 4.39
N VAL A 131 -9.02 -17.64 4.49
CA VAL A 131 -9.99 -17.82 5.57
C VAL A 131 -11.39 -18.08 5.02
N PRO A 132 -12.20 -18.97 5.63
CA PRO A 132 -13.53 -19.29 5.12
C PRO A 132 -14.62 -18.36 5.63
N LYS A 133 -14.34 -17.54 6.63
CA LYS A 133 -15.33 -16.70 7.32
C LYS A 133 -14.72 -15.37 7.76
N ASP A 134 -15.56 -14.55 8.32
CA ASP A 134 -15.21 -13.25 8.88
C ASP A 134 -14.15 -13.41 9.98
N LEU A 135 -13.27 -12.45 10.09
CA LEU A 135 -12.25 -12.37 11.13
C LEU A 135 -12.62 -11.31 12.18
N ASP A 136 -12.24 -11.55 13.42
CA ASP A 136 -12.41 -10.55 14.47
C ASP A 136 -11.39 -9.42 14.31
N GLN A 137 -10.10 -9.76 14.31
CA GLN A 137 -9.06 -8.75 14.23
C GLN A 137 -7.90 -9.15 13.32
N ILE A 138 -7.43 -8.17 12.54
CA ILE A 138 -6.12 -8.24 11.88
C ILE A 138 -5.21 -7.20 12.54
N SER A 139 -4.05 -7.67 13.03
CA SER A 139 -2.95 -6.82 13.50
C SER A 139 -1.70 -7.15 12.70
N LEU A 140 -1.21 -6.20 11.90
CA LEU A 140 -0.16 -6.43 10.95
C LEU A 140 0.88 -5.31 11.03
N THR A 141 2.14 -5.70 11.13
CA THR A 141 3.30 -4.81 11.02
C THR A 141 4.22 -5.37 9.96
N THR A 142 4.52 -4.57 8.95
CA THR A 142 5.49 -4.92 7.91
C THR A 142 6.59 -3.86 7.82
N SER A 143 7.77 -4.30 7.44
CA SER A 143 8.90 -3.43 7.13
C SER A 143 9.59 -3.90 5.85
N GLY A 144 10.35 -2.99 5.22
CA GLY A 144 10.94 -3.23 3.90
C GLY A 144 9.86 -3.38 2.83
N ASN A 145 10.23 -3.53 1.59
CA ASN A 145 9.33 -3.61 0.43
C ASN A 145 8.31 -4.76 0.57
N SER A 146 7.16 -4.49 1.17
CA SER A 146 6.18 -5.49 1.64
C SER A 146 4.75 -5.05 1.42
N ASP A 147 4.23 -5.31 0.23
CA ASP A 147 2.83 -4.99 -0.07
C ASP A 147 1.86 -5.80 0.79
N VAL A 148 0.77 -5.16 1.18
CA VAL A 148 -0.30 -5.78 1.95
C VAL A 148 -1.59 -5.76 1.15
N THR A 149 -2.21 -6.93 0.97
CA THR A 149 -3.49 -7.06 0.29
C THR A 149 -4.52 -7.72 1.20
N LEU A 150 -5.64 -7.06 1.42
CA LEU A 150 -6.80 -7.59 2.13
C LEU A 150 -7.99 -7.62 1.16
N SER A 151 -8.59 -8.79 0.91
CA SER A 151 -9.67 -8.91 -0.07
C SER A 151 -10.82 -9.79 0.41
N ASP A 152 -12.03 -9.31 0.13
CA ASP A 152 -13.29 -10.04 0.39
C ASP A 152 -13.47 -10.38 1.88
N LEU A 153 -13.16 -9.45 2.77
CA LEU A 153 -13.16 -9.68 4.21
C LEU A 153 -14.24 -8.85 4.93
N LYS A 154 -14.77 -9.43 6.00
CA LYS A 154 -15.48 -8.70 7.04
C LYS A 154 -14.69 -8.82 8.33
N LEU A 155 -14.39 -7.67 8.92
CA LEU A 155 -13.52 -7.53 10.08
C LEU A 155 -14.25 -6.75 11.16
N ASN A 156 -14.02 -7.14 12.41
CA ASN A 156 -14.45 -6.30 13.52
C ASN A 156 -13.50 -5.10 13.67
N SER A 157 -12.19 -5.33 13.65
CA SER A 157 -11.21 -4.24 13.72
C SER A 157 -9.92 -4.53 12.93
N LEU A 158 -9.17 -3.46 12.62
CA LEU A 158 -7.97 -3.50 11.81
C LEU A 158 -6.88 -2.62 12.43
N ALA A 159 -5.68 -3.16 12.58
CA ALA A 159 -4.50 -2.41 13.01
C ALA A 159 -3.35 -2.72 12.05
N LEU A 160 -3.05 -1.79 11.15
CA LEU A 160 -2.00 -1.90 10.15
C LEU A 160 -0.90 -0.87 10.42
N ASP A 161 0.34 -1.31 10.36
CA ASP A 161 1.55 -0.49 10.41
C ASP A 161 2.48 -0.97 9.31
N VAL A 162 2.44 -0.28 8.15
CA VAL A 162 3.19 -0.62 6.94
C VAL A 162 4.27 0.45 6.74
N LEU A 163 5.54 0.04 6.80
CA LEU A 163 6.66 0.98 6.70
C LEU A 163 7.08 1.27 5.27
N ASP A 164 6.98 0.29 4.38
CA ASP A 164 7.42 0.41 2.99
C ASP A 164 6.67 -0.64 2.16
N GLY A 165 5.89 -0.20 1.19
CA GLY A 165 5.06 -1.02 0.33
C GLY A 165 3.60 -0.58 0.29
N ASP A 166 2.89 -0.98 -0.73
CA ASP A 166 1.52 -0.56 -0.98
C ASP A 166 0.52 -1.34 -0.13
N LEU A 167 -0.57 -0.67 0.23
CA LEU A 167 -1.68 -1.26 0.98
C LEU A 167 -2.95 -1.26 0.12
N HIS A 168 -3.40 -2.46 -0.23
CA HIS A 168 -4.60 -2.68 -1.04
C HIS A 168 -5.71 -3.32 -0.21
N LEU A 169 -6.82 -2.62 -0.02
CA LEU A 169 -8.05 -3.17 0.51
C LEU A 169 -9.09 -3.25 -0.61
N THR A 170 -9.67 -4.42 -0.81
CA THR A 170 -10.70 -4.61 -1.83
C THR A 170 -11.89 -5.36 -1.24
N ASN A 171 -13.12 -4.87 -1.50
CA ASN A 171 -14.36 -5.54 -1.09
C ASN A 171 -14.36 -5.92 0.40
N THR A 172 -13.89 -5.00 1.26
CA THR A 172 -13.64 -5.24 2.68
C THR A 172 -14.50 -4.33 3.55
N GLN A 173 -15.08 -4.87 4.61
CA GLN A 173 -15.87 -4.14 5.59
C GLN A 173 -15.19 -4.21 6.96
N VAL A 174 -15.05 -3.05 7.62
CA VAL A 174 -14.48 -2.94 8.97
C VAL A 174 -15.53 -2.32 9.89
N ALA A 175 -15.96 -3.05 10.89
CA ALA A 175 -17.11 -2.67 11.71
C ALA A 175 -16.81 -1.61 12.77
N ASN A 176 -15.63 -1.70 13.39
CA ASN A 176 -15.28 -0.86 14.53
C ASN A 176 -13.98 -0.09 14.32
N SER A 177 -13.66 0.74 15.31
CA SER A 177 -12.49 1.59 15.33
C SER A 177 -11.21 0.85 14.95
N SER A 178 -10.46 1.44 14.04
CA SER A 178 -9.28 0.83 13.46
C SER A 178 -8.16 1.86 13.33
N LYS A 179 -6.95 1.38 13.13
CA LYS A 179 -5.79 2.22 12.85
C LYS A 179 -5.05 1.69 11.62
N VAL A 180 -4.80 2.60 10.68
CA VAL A 180 -3.97 2.34 9.50
C VAL A 180 -2.85 3.36 9.50
N LYS A 181 -1.62 2.88 9.47
CA LYS A 181 -0.43 3.71 9.31
C LYS A 181 0.38 3.21 8.14
N LEU A 182 0.69 4.12 7.23
CA LEU A 182 1.52 3.88 6.06
C LEU A 182 2.61 4.95 6.01
N LEU A 183 3.87 4.52 6.00
CA LEU A 183 4.98 5.46 6.05
C LEU A 183 5.50 5.81 4.64
N ASP A 184 5.65 4.81 3.77
CA ASP A 184 6.11 4.96 2.39
C ASP A 184 5.35 3.95 1.51
N GLY A 185 4.60 4.42 0.52
CA GLY A 185 3.77 3.63 -0.37
C GLY A 185 2.31 4.11 -0.44
N ASP A 186 1.56 3.59 -1.38
CA ASP A 186 0.21 4.04 -1.67
C ASP A 186 -0.88 3.25 -0.94
N LEU A 187 -1.97 3.93 -0.62
CA LEU A 187 -3.18 3.30 -0.04
C LEU A 187 -4.31 3.26 -1.07
N TYR A 188 -4.69 2.04 -1.44
CA TYR A 188 -5.79 1.77 -2.37
C TYR A 188 -6.99 1.15 -1.66
N LEU A 189 -8.12 1.85 -1.63
CA LEU A 189 -9.39 1.37 -1.10
C LEU A 189 -10.41 1.23 -2.24
N ASN A 190 -10.83 0.02 -2.54
CA ASN A 190 -11.80 -0.28 -3.58
C ASN A 190 -12.97 -1.09 -3.02
N ARG A 191 -14.20 -0.54 -3.03
CA ARG A 191 -15.39 -1.13 -2.40
C ARG A 191 -15.15 -1.48 -0.92
N VAL A 192 -14.65 -0.51 -0.17
CA VAL A 192 -14.32 -0.66 1.25
C VAL A 192 -15.30 0.17 2.10
N ALA A 193 -15.68 -0.37 3.24
CA ALA A 193 -16.46 0.35 4.22
C ALA A 193 -15.78 0.34 5.59
N PHE A 194 -15.51 1.52 6.13
CA PHE A 194 -15.13 1.72 7.54
C PHE A 194 -16.33 2.30 8.27
N ASN A 195 -16.92 1.52 9.15
CA ASN A 195 -18.22 1.83 9.73
C ASN A 195 -18.15 2.66 11.02
N ASN A 196 -17.01 2.77 11.67
CA ASN A 196 -16.91 3.50 12.93
C ASN A 196 -15.47 3.86 13.32
N GLY A 197 -15.17 5.16 13.40
CA GLY A 197 -14.04 5.71 14.13
C GLY A 197 -12.65 5.16 13.74
N THR A 198 -12.27 5.23 12.46
CA THR A 198 -10.93 4.81 12.02
C THR A 198 -10.00 6.01 11.89
N LYS A 199 -8.74 5.83 12.31
CA LYS A 199 -7.65 6.78 12.04
C LYS A 199 -6.70 6.21 10.99
N MET A 200 -6.44 7.00 9.93
CA MET A 200 -5.47 6.70 8.89
C MET A 200 -4.37 7.76 8.90
N GLU A 201 -3.12 7.35 8.94
CA GLU A 201 -1.94 8.21 8.86
C GLU A 201 -1.10 7.74 7.68
N ILE A 202 -0.96 8.59 6.67
CA ILE A 202 -0.16 8.35 5.46
C ILE A 202 0.93 9.43 5.45
N PHE A 203 2.19 9.04 5.34
CA PHE A 203 3.29 10.00 5.42
C PHE A 203 3.84 10.36 4.05
N ASP A 204 4.08 9.39 3.19
CA ASP A 204 4.57 9.58 1.84
C ASP A 204 3.87 8.55 0.93
N GLY A 205 2.96 9.02 0.09
CA GLY A 205 2.20 8.18 -0.81
C GLY A 205 0.78 8.64 -1.07
N ASP A 206 0.23 8.19 -2.18
CA ASP A 206 -1.08 8.58 -2.64
C ASP A 206 -2.21 7.78 -1.99
N LEU A 207 -3.37 8.41 -1.87
CA LEU A 207 -4.61 7.79 -1.41
C LEU A 207 -5.63 7.70 -2.53
N SER A 208 -6.01 6.49 -2.89
CA SER A 208 -7.04 6.22 -3.90
C SER A 208 -8.27 5.54 -3.30
N LEU A 209 -9.45 6.16 -3.47
CA LEU A 209 -10.73 5.72 -2.91
C LEU A 209 -11.75 5.51 -4.02
N VAL A 210 -12.16 4.27 -4.27
CA VAL A 210 -13.17 3.94 -5.28
C VAL A 210 -14.32 3.19 -4.63
N ASP A 211 -15.57 3.64 -4.85
CA ASP A 211 -16.77 3.03 -4.27
C ASP A 211 -16.66 2.81 -2.75
N THR A 212 -16.10 3.76 -2.03
CA THR A 212 -15.69 3.64 -0.63
C THR A 212 -16.63 4.41 0.30
N SER A 213 -16.87 3.87 1.50
CA SER A 213 -17.70 4.49 2.53
C SER A 213 -16.90 4.66 3.83
N LEU A 214 -16.83 5.90 4.32
CA LEU A 214 -16.09 6.28 5.50
C LEU A 214 -17.04 6.88 6.55
N ASN A 215 -17.21 6.20 7.66
CA ASN A 215 -18.02 6.69 8.76
C ASN A 215 -17.14 7.02 9.96
N ASN A 216 -17.11 8.29 10.33
CA ASN A 216 -16.31 8.82 11.43
C ASN A 216 -14.80 8.55 11.26
N VAL A 217 -14.29 8.66 10.04
CA VAL A 217 -12.89 8.38 9.70
C VAL A 217 -12.10 9.68 9.68
N GLN A 218 -10.95 9.66 10.35
CA GLN A 218 -9.96 10.73 10.31
C GLN A 218 -8.78 10.27 9.44
N ILE A 219 -8.43 11.07 8.44
CA ILE A 219 -7.31 10.82 7.55
C ILE A 219 -6.32 11.98 7.69
N GLU A 220 -5.07 11.67 7.97
CA GLU A 220 -3.94 12.59 7.94
C GLU A 220 -2.99 12.13 6.84
N ASN A 221 -2.81 12.94 5.79
CA ASN A 221 -1.85 12.73 4.72
C ASN A 221 -0.80 13.86 4.76
N HIS A 222 0.48 13.49 4.79
CA HIS A 222 1.54 14.49 4.92
C HIS A 222 2.11 14.91 3.58
N ASP A 223 2.33 13.96 2.67
CA ASP A 223 2.84 14.19 1.33
C ASP A 223 2.23 13.14 0.38
N GLY A 224 1.57 13.60 -0.66
CA GLY A 224 0.90 12.74 -1.65
C GLY A 224 -0.56 13.11 -1.89
N ASP A 225 -1.03 12.77 -3.07
CA ASP A 225 -2.32 13.20 -3.56
C ASP A 225 -3.46 12.28 -3.15
N VAL A 226 -4.66 12.84 -3.10
CA VAL A 226 -5.89 12.09 -2.88
C VAL A 226 -6.76 12.08 -4.12
N SER A 227 -7.09 10.89 -4.57
CA SER A 227 -8.07 10.70 -5.63
C SER A 227 -9.27 9.89 -5.15
N PHE A 228 -10.48 10.29 -5.50
CA PHE A 228 -11.65 9.49 -5.20
C PHE A 228 -12.71 9.49 -6.30
N ASN A 229 -13.44 8.37 -6.38
CA ASN A 229 -14.60 8.23 -7.23
C ASN A 229 -15.70 7.47 -6.47
N HIS A 230 -16.92 8.04 -6.37
CA HIS A 230 -18.03 7.53 -5.56
C HIS A 230 -17.65 7.33 -4.08
N LEU A 231 -17.21 8.40 -3.44
CA LEU A 231 -16.91 8.43 -2.02
C LEU A 231 -18.15 8.85 -1.20
N LYS A 232 -18.47 8.05 -0.16
CA LYS A 232 -19.48 8.39 0.83
C LYS A 232 -18.80 8.65 2.17
N VAL A 233 -19.14 9.79 2.78
CA VAL A 233 -18.60 10.15 4.10
C VAL A 233 -19.73 10.53 5.07
N ALA A 234 -19.58 10.13 6.32
CA ALA A 234 -20.50 10.46 7.39
C ALA A 234 -19.72 10.83 8.65
N GLY A 235 -19.47 12.11 8.86
CA GLY A 235 -18.56 12.59 9.91
C GLY A 235 -17.08 12.26 9.63
N GLY A 236 -16.19 12.86 10.41
CA GLY A 236 -14.75 12.71 10.24
C GLY A 236 -14.10 13.87 9.49
N SER A 237 -12.86 13.68 9.08
CA SER A 237 -12.07 14.72 8.42
C SER A 237 -10.91 14.14 7.62
N TYR A 238 -10.50 14.91 6.62
CA TYR A 238 -9.22 14.80 5.95
C TYR A 238 -8.33 16.00 6.29
N LYS A 239 -7.08 15.74 6.58
CA LYS A 239 -6.06 16.77 6.76
C LYS A 239 -4.87 16.46 5.84
N GLY A 240 -4.58 17.38 4.91
CA GLY A 240 -3.42 17.35 4.02
C GLY A 240 -2.41 18.42 4.38
N GLN A 241 -1.12 18.14 4.19
CA GLN A 241 -0.08 19.16 4.33
C GLN A 241 0.39 19.64 2.96
N ASP A 242 0.90 18.77 2.12
CA ASP A 242 1.31 18.99 0.75
C ASP A 242 0.58 17.95 -0.10
N SER A 243 -0.63 18.30 -0.59
CA SER A 243 -1.56 17.27 -1.06
C SER A 243 -2.71 17.84 -1.86
N ASP A 244 -2.79 17.46 -3.13
CA ASP A 244 -3.95 17.77 -3.95
C ASP A 244 -5.10 16.79 -3.71
N VAL A 245 -6.33 17.29 -3.74
CA VAL A 245 -7.54 16.47 -3.64
C VAL A 245 -8.35 16.54 -4.92
N ASN A 246 -8.40 15.43 -5.65
CA ASN A 246 -9.16 15.30 -6.88
C ASN A 246 -10.27 14.26 -6.74
N GLY A 247 -11.54 14.68 -6.89
CA GLY A 247 -12.64 13.77 -6.65
C GLY A 247 -13.86 13.93 -7.55
N ALA A 248 -14.56 12.82 -7.73
CA ALA A 248 -15.84 12.77 -8.39
C ALA A 248 -16.88 12.02 -7.54
N SER A 249 -18.12 12.54 -7.51
CA SER A 249 -19.25 11.92 -6.79
C SER A 249 -18.99 11.74 -5.30
N LEU A 250 -18.90 12.85 -4.58
CA LEU A 250 -18.83 12.88 -3.12
C LEU A 250 -20.25 12.98 -2.52
N GLU A 251 -20.62 12.06 -1.65
CA GLU A 251 -21.85 12.12 -0.86
C GLU A 251 -21.53 12.32 0.63
N VAL A 252 -21.97 13.42 1.22
CA VAL A 252 -21.78 13.77 2.62
C VAL A 252 -23.11 13.63 3.35
N THR A 253 -23.16 12.87 4.44
CA THR A 253 -24.41 12.58 5.17
C THR A 253 -24.45 13.02 6.64
N ALA A 254 -23.30 13.35 7.22
CA ALA A 254 -23.20 13.84 8.62
C ALA A 254 -22.04 14.84 8.80
N GLY A 255 -21.85 15.68 7.78
CA GLY A 255 -20.75 16.62 7.71
C GLY A 255 -19.40 15.94 7.42
N TYR A 256 -18.50 16.68 6.78
CA TYR A 256 -17.11 16.28 6.55
C TYR A 256 -16.22 17.50 6.33
N GLN A 257 -14.95 17.40 6.72
CA GLN A 257 -14.01 18.51 6.58
C GLN A 257 -12.77 18.06 5.79
N PHE A 258 -12.42 18.86 4.77
CA PHE A 258 -11.09 18.84 4.14
C PHE A 258 -10.34 20.06 4.64
N ASN A 259 -9.18 19.83 5.27
CA ASN A 259 -8.30 20.89 5.76
C ASN A 259 -6.91 20.68 5.16
N LEU A 260 -6.52 21.54 4.24
CA LEU A 260 -5.23 21.49 3.57
C LEU A 260 -4.37 22.69 4.04
N ALA A 261 -3.09 22.47 4.17
CA ALA A 261 -2.14 23.53 4.37
C ALA A 261 -1.68 24.07 3.01
N ASP A 262 -1.33 23.18 2.10
CA ASP A 262 -0.91 23.47 0.73
C ASP A 262 -1.53 22.41 -0.21
N GLY A 263 -2.06 22.85 -1.34
CA GLY A 263 -2.64 21.98 -2.34
C GLY A 263 -4.04 22.39 -2.81
N ASP A 264 -4.37 21.95 -4.00
CA ASP A 264 -5.61 22.26 -4.69
C ASP A 264 -6.71 21.26 -4.34
N VAL A 265 -7.96 21.71 -4.30
CA VAL A 265 -9.12 20.85 -4.14
C VAL A 265 -10.07 20.98 -5.32
N SER A 266 -10.26 19.90 -6.06
CA SER A 266 -11.20 19.82 -7.17
C SER A 266 -12.19 18.69 -6.95
N ILE A 267 -13.46 19.00 -6.65
CA ILE A 267 -14.52 18.02 -6.42
C ILE A 267 -15.69 18.27 -7.34
N THR A 268 -16.01 17.27 -8.17
CA THR A 268 -17.15 17.29 -9.08
C THR A 268 -18.27 16.39 -8.55
N GLY A 269 -19.52 16.90 -8.57
CA GLY A 269 -20.69 16.15 -8.10
C GLY A 269 -20.74 15.96 -6.58
N ALA A 270 -20.29 16.96 -5.84
CA ALA A 270 -20.42 16.98 -4.38
C ALA A 270 -21.90 17.15 -3.97
N LYS A 271 -22.36 16.32 -3.03
CA LYS A 271 -23.72 16.34 -2.47
C LYS A 271 -23.64 16.44 -0.94
N ALA A 272 -24.08 17.56 -0.41
CA ALA A 272 -24.27 17.86 1.00
C ALA A 272 -25.48 18.80 1.15
N ASP A 273 -25.99 18.97 2.35
CA ASP A 273 -27.07 19.93 2.59
C ASP A 273 -26.53 21.37 2.69
N GLY A 274 -25.26 21.50 3.03
CA GLY A 274 -24.58 22.80 3.06
C GLY A 274 -23.11 22.68 2.69
N TYR A 275 -22.54 23.82 2.32
CA TYR A 275 -21.16 23.95 1.88
C TYR A 275 -20.53 25.18 2.51
N GLU A 276 -19.28 25.05 2.90
CA GLU A 276 -18.43 26.15 3.35
C GLU A 276 -17.03 25.95 2.76
N THR A 277 -16.57 26.92 1.95
CA THR A 277 -15.22 26.87 1.35
C THR A 277 -14.43 28.11 1.69
N THR A 278 -13.16 27.97 2.02
CA THR A 278 -12.27 29.07 2.41
C THR A 278 -10.87 28.80 1.88
N THR A 279 -10.32 29.77 1.15
CA THR A 279 -8.87 29.83 0.85
C THR A 279 -8.28 31.14 1.34
N THR A 280 -7.02 31.12 1.74
CA THR A 280 -6.28 32.34 2.14
C THR A 280 -5.53 32.92 0.95
N ASP A 281 -4.86 32.07 0.19
CA ASP A 281 -4.17 32.42 -1.06
C ASP A 281 -4.57 31.39 -2.14
N GLY A 282 -5.17 31.89 -3.22
CA GLY A 282 -5.71 31.08 -4.30
C GLY A 282 -7.14 31.45 -4.71
N ASP A 283 -7.60 30.85 -5.78
CA ASP A 283 -8.96 31.03 -6.30
C ASP A 283 -9.92 30.08 -5.63
N ASN A 284 -11.11 30.57 -5.21
CA ASN A 284 -12.14 29.74 -4.60
C ASN A 284 -13.45 29.84 -5.40
N HIS A 285 -13.87 28.70 -5.91
CA HIS A 285 -15.09 28.50 -6.67
C HIS A 285 -16.02 27.49 -6.01
N LEU A 286 -17.20 27.94 -5.61
CA LEU A 286 -18.27 27.08 -5.10
C LEU A 286 -19.47 27.19 -6.05
N PHE A 287 -19.66 26.19 -6.89
CA PHE A 287 -20.65 26.16 -8.00
C PHE A 287 -20.51 27.40 -8.92
N ASN A 288 -21.41 28.35 -8.84
CA ASN A 288 -21.40 29.56 -9.64
C ASN A 288 -20.91 30.80 -8.87
N GLN A 289 -20.34 30.63 -7.69
CA GLN A 289 -19.84 31.70 -6.83
C GLN A 289 -18.31 31.72 -6.80
N SER A 290 -17.72 32.88 -6.61
CA SER A 290 -16.27 33.07 -6.45
C SER A 290 -16.00 34.06 -5.33
N GLY A 291 -14.96 33.81 -4.52
CA GLY A 291 -14.56 34.65 -3.40
C GLY A 291 -13.78 33.87 -2.36
N SER A 292 -12.98 34.50 -1.53
CA SER A 292 -12.09 33.84 -0.56
C SER A 292 -12.82 32.99 0.50
N HIS A 293 -14.06 33.35 0.84
CA HIS A 293 -14.92 32.60 1.74
C HIS A 293 -16.34 32.52 1.17
N LEU A 294 -16.84 31.32 0.92
CA LEU A 294 -18.13 31.07 0.32
C LEU A 294 -18.95 30.10 1.18
N THR A 295 -20.25 30.34 1.26
CA THR A 295 -21.19 29.50 1.99
C THR A 295 -22.47 29.28 1.20
N GLN A 296 -23.00 28.07 1.24
CA GLN A 296 -24.32 27.73 0.69
C GLN A 296 -24.97 26.70 1.62
N GLY A 297 -26.21 26.97 2.08
CA GLY A 297 -26.96 26.06 2.95
C GLY A 297 -26.29 25.84 4.33
N ALA A 298 -25.53 26.80 4.86
CA ALA A 298 -24.66 26.66 6.03
C ALA A 298 -25.39 26.42 7.37
N ASN A 299 -26.73 26.48 7.42
CA ASN A 299 -27.52 26.19 8.62
C ASN A 299 -27.86 24.70 8.80
N SER A 300 -27.39 23.85 7.91
CA SER A 300 -27.54 22.39 7.98
C SER A 300 -26.56 21.77 8.98
N GLY A 301 -26.93 20.66 9.61
CA GLY A 301 -26.01 19.82 10.35
C GLY A 301 -25.12 18.94 9.46
N ASN A 302 -25.38 18.90 8.15
CA ASN A 302 -24.66 18.11 7.16
C ASN A 302 -23.93 19.04 6.17
N ILE A 303 -22.75 19.52 6.55
CA ILE A 303 -21.97 20.51 5.81
C ILE A 303 -20.70 19.86 5.28
N LEU A 304 -20.40 20.08 4.01
CA LEU A 304 -19.07 19.90 3.44
C LEU A 304 -18.27 21.18 3.66
N LYS A 305 -17.24 21.07 4.52
CA LYS A 305 -16.32 22.18 4.77
C LYS A 305 -14.97 21.90 4.09
N VAL A 306 -14.49 22.85 3.29
CA VAL A 306 -13.19 22.75 2.61
C VAL A 306 -12.39 24.00 2.90
N THR A 307 -11.19 23.82 3.43
CA THR A 307 -10.28 24.91 3.76
C THR A 307 -8.90 24.60 3.23
N THR A 308 -8.29 25.53 2.51
CA THR A 308 -6.86 25.50 2.21
C THR A 308 -6.22 26.83 2.63
N THR A 309 -4.93 26.81 2.92
CA THR A 309 -4.19 28.05 3.18
C THR A 309 -3.60 28.59 1.89
N ASP A 310 -2.96 27.71 1.10
CA ASP A 310 -2.40 28.00 -0.22
C ASP A 310 -2.94 26.95 -1.22
N GLY A 311 -3.63 27.40 -2.25
CA GLY A 311 -4.21 26.52 -3.27
C GLY A 311 -5.62 26.92 -3.70
N ASP A 312 -6.01 26.39 -4.84
CA ASP A 312 -7.30 26.65 -5.48
C ASP A 312 -8.38 25.67 -5.02
N LEU A 313 -9.58 26.19 -4.78
CA LEU A 313 -10.76 25.40 -4.44
C LEU A 313 -11.78 25.44 -5.57
N ASN A 314 -12.23 24.27 -6.02
CA ASN A 314 -13.20 24.13 -7.08
C ASN A 314 -14.22 23.04 -6.77
N ILE A 315 -15.40 23.43 -6.28
CA ILE A 315 -16.48 22.52 -5.93
C ILE A 315 -17.63 22.73 -6.92
N ARG A 316 -18.06 21.65 -7.59
CA ARG A 316 -19.09 21.68 -8.66
C ARG A 316 -20.18 20.64 -8.45
#